data_e71f74c6cf2c9fc154d08746e3fdc0b0
#
_entry.id   e71f74c6cf2c9fc154d08746e3fdc0b0
#
_cell.length_a   1.000
_cell.length_b   1.000
_cell.length_c   1.000
_cell.angle_alpha   90.00
_cell.angle_beta   90.00
_cell.angle_gamma   90.00
#
_symmetry.space_group_name_H-M   'P 1'
#
loop_
_entity.id
_entity.type
_entity.pdbx_description
1 polymer ?
#
loop_
_entity_poly.entity_id
_entity_poly.type
_entity_poly.pdbx_seq_one_letter_code
_entity_poly.pdbx_strand_id
1 'polypeptide(L)'
;NEIFENVDPALIDRIYSSKEGIDLSEFDFKDVIHPNECFVLKSDRNSVLARYNPFTHSICRVTKGRNYGIEPRNAEQSFAFEILNDPNVKLVALTGKAGTGKTLLALAAALGKLTDYKQVLLARPVVALSNKDIGFLPGDAQEKVAPYMQPLFDNLNAVSYTHLTLPTT
;
A
#
# COMPACT_ATOMS: atom_id res chain seq x y z
N ASN A 1 -4.14 -7.06 -10.72
CA ASN A 1 -5.28 -7.38 -9.85
C ASN A 1 -6.25 -8.24 -10.63
N GLU A 2 -6.51 -9.42 -10.15
CA GLU A 2 -7.53 -10.27 -10.73
C GLU A 2 -8.92 -9.81 -10.30
N ILE A 3 -9.89 -9.98 -11.21
CA ILE A 3 -11.28 -9.70 -10.96
C ILE A 3 -12.02 -11.02 -11.17
N PHE A 4 -12.59 -11.54 -10.10
CA PHE A 4 -13.46 -12.71 -10.17
C PHE A 4 -14.90 -12.23 -10.33
N GLU A 5 -15.51 -12.54 -11.47
CA GLU A 5 -16.89 -12.21 -11.79
C GLU A 5 -17.82 -13.38 -11.47
N ASN A 6 -19.11 -13.08 -11.34
CA ASN A 6 -20.17 -14.07 -11.05
C ASN A 6 -19.98 -14.81 -9.71
N VAL A 7 -19.39 -14.15 -8.71
CA VAL A 7 -19.31 -14.68 -7.34
C VAL A 7 -20.71 -14.65 -6.71
N ASP A 8 -21.03 -15.67 -5.90
CA ASP A 8 -22.31 -15.72 -5.18
C ASP A 8 -22.46 -14.45 -4.31
N PRO A 9 -23.53 -13.65 -4.49
CA PRO A 9 -23.79 -12.48 -3.67
C PRO A 9 -23.82 -12.77 -2.16
N ALA A 10 -24.26 -13.95 -1.75
CA ALA A 10 -24.29 -14.36 -0.35
C ALA A 10 -22.88 -14.48 0.26
N LEU A 11 -21.89 -14.94 -0.52
CA LEU A 11 -20.50 -14.98 -0.09
C LEU A 11 -19.94 -13.56 0.10
N ILE A 12 -20.25 -12.65 -0.82
CA ILE A 12 -19.83 -11.25 -0.71
C ILE A 12 -20.43 -10.60 0.54
N ASP A 13 -21.71 -10.81 0.80
CA ASP A 13 -22.39 -10.26 1.99
C ASP A 13 -21.78 -10.84 3.30
N ARG A 14 -21.41 -12.11 3.29
CA ARG A 14 -20.70 -12.74 4.41
C ARG A 14 -19.31 -12.14 4.63
N ILE A 15 -18.55 -11.84 3.56
CA ILE A 15 -17.25 -11.15 3.68
C ILE A 15 -17.43 -9.75 4.29
N TYR A 16 -18.52 -9.04 3.96
CA TYR A 16 -18.79 -7.73 4.56
C TYR A 16 -19.09 -7.81 6.05
N SER A 17 -19.75 -8.86 6.49
CA SER A 17 -20.18 -9.06 7.89
C SER A 17 -19.14 -9.77 8.75
N SER A 18 -18.22 -10.54 8.17
CA SER A 18 -17.19 -11.28 8.89
C SER A 18 -15.97 -10.39 9.19
N LYS A 19 -15.50 -10.45 10.44
CA LYS A 19 -14.22 -9.83 10.82
C LYS A 19 -13.01 -10.72 10.51
N GLU A 20 -13.21 -12.02 10.48
CA GLU A 20 -12.14 -13.03 10.32
C GLU A 20 -12.01 -13.51 8.86
N GLY A 21 -12.93 -13.06 8.01
CA GLY A 21 -13.02 -13.51 6.62
C GLY A 21 -13.84 -14.80 6.48
N ILE A 22 -13.79 -15.37 5.28
CA ILE A 22 -14.48 -16.61 4.89
C ILE A 22 -13.42 -17.61 4.45
N ASP A 23 -13.54 -18.86 4.88
CA ASP A 23 -12.59 -19.91 4.53
C ASP A 23 -12.43 -20.03 3.01
N LEU A 24 -11.18 -20.21 2.54
CA LEU A 24 -10.87 -20.31 1.12
C LEU A 24 -11.63 -21.44 0.44
N SER A 25 -11.90 -22.56 1.15
CA SER A 25 -12.58 -23.73 0.62
C SER A 25 -14.06 -23.50 0.23
N GLU A 26 -14.65 -22.38 0.69
CA GLU A 26 -16.01 -22.01 0.32
C GLU A 26 -16.10 -21.30 -1.05
N PHE A 27 -14.95 -21.01 -1.66
CA PHE A 27 -14.86 -20.36 -2.97
C PHE A 27 -14.45 -21.38 -4.04
N ASP A 28 -15.12 -21.32 -5.18
CA ASP A 28 -14.75 -22.12 -6.36
C ASP A 28 -13.81 -21.33 -7.28
N PHE A 29 -12.59 -21.10 -6.81
CA PHE A 29 -11.56 -20.49 -7.64
C PHE A 29 -10.96 -21.52 -8.60
N LYS A 30 -10.90 -21.21 -9.89
CA LYS A 30 -10.30 -22.08 -10.91
C LYS A 30 -8.79 -22.11 -10.83
N ASP A 31 -8.19 -21.00 -10.40
CA ASP A 31 -6.74 -20.84 -10.31
C ASP A 31 -6.28 -20.93 -8.85
N VAL A 32 -5.00 -21.24 -8.69
CA VAL A 32 -4.37 -21.31 -7.37
C VAL A 32 -4.22 -19.89 -6.82
N ILE A 33 -4.86 -19.61 -5.69
CA ILE A 33 -4.71 -18.35 -4.99
C ILE A 33 -3.40 -18.33 -4.21
N HIS A 34 -2.57 -17.34 -4.47
CA HIS A 34 -1.28 -17.19 -3.82
C HIS A 34 -1.38 -16.46 -2.46
N PRO A 35 -0.44 -16.73 -1.53
CA PRO A 35 -0.39 -16.02 -0.25
C PRO A 35 -0.37 -14.50 -0.42
N ASN A 36 -1.26 -13.81 0.32
CA ASN A 36 -1.44 -12.36 0.27
C ASN A 36 -1.97 -11.80 -1.06
N GLU A 37 -2.45 -12.65 -1.93
CA GLU A 37 -3.06 -12.22 -3.19
C GLU A 37 -4.29 -11.35 -2.92
N CYS A 38 -4.36 -10.23 -3.67
CA CYS A 38 -5.45 -9.27 -3.58
C CYS A 38 -6.23 -9.25 -4.88
N PHE A 39 -7.55 -9.25 -4.78
CA PHE A 39 -8.45 -9.31 -5.92
C PHE A 39 -9.78 -8.61 -5.64
N VAL A 40 -10.56 -8.45 -6.70
CA VAL A 40 -11.91 -7.90 -6.61
C VAL A 40 -12.90 -9.03 -6.88
N LEU A 41 -13.77 -9.28 -5.92
CA LEU A 41 -14.91 -10.20 -6.11
C LEU A 41 -16.13 -9.39 -6.54
N LYS A 42 -16.77 -9.80 -7.63
CA LYS A 42 -17.97 -9.16 -8.18
C LYS A 42 -19.11 -10.14 -8.33
N SER A 43 -20.28 -9.71 -7.93
CA SER A 43 -21.56 -10.32 -8.29
C SER A 43 -22.34 -9.40 -9.23
N ASP A 44 -23.57 -9.78 -9.56
CA ASP A 44 -24.53 -8.94 -10.28
C ASP A 44 -24.99 -7.70 -9.48
N ARG A 45 -24.86 -7.71 -8.14
CA ARG A 45 -25.40 -6.69 -7.23
C ARG A 45 -24.35 -5.86 -6.54
N ASN A 46 -23.23 -6.50 -6.16
CA ASN A 46 -22.22 -5.88 -5.31
C ASN A 46 -20.80 -6.34 -5.69
N SER A 47 -19.81 -5.68 -5.10
CA SER A 47 -18.41 -6.08 -5.24
C SER A 47 -17.66 -5.78 -3.95
N VAL A 48 -16.62 -6.55 -3.69
CA VAL A 48 -15.75 -6.37 -2.53
C VAL A 48 -14.28 -6.46 -2.92
N LEU A 49 -13.45 -5.63 -2.30
CA LEU A 49 -12.00 -5.78 -2.34
C LEU A 49 -11.63 -6.84 -1.31
N ALA A 50 -10.89 -7.84 -1.73
CA ALA A 50 -10.53 -8.98 -0.90
C ALA A 50 -9.05 -9.31 -0.98
N ARG A 51 -8.56 -9.97 0.07
CA ARG A 51 -7.20 -10.49 0.17
C ARG A 51 -7.26 -11.91 0.76
N TYR A 52 -6.48 -12.80 0.20
CA TYR A 52 -6.22 -14.10 0.82
C TYR A 52 -5.22 -13.96 1.97
N ASN A 53 -5.65 -14.30 3.17
CA ASN A 53 -4.79 -14.35 4.35
C ASN A 53 -4.27 -15.80 4.53
N PRO A 54 -2.96 -16.05 4.30
CA PRO A 54 -2.41 -17.40 4.39
C PRO A 54 -2.33 -17.95 5.83
N PHE A 55 -2.38 -17.09 6.85
CA PHE A 55 -2.29 -17.51 8.26
C PHE A 55 -3.62 -18.06 8.77
N THR A 56 -4.72 -17.56 8.27
CA THR A 56 -6.07 -17.98 8.66
C THR A 56 -6.77 -18.82 7.58
N HIS A 57 -6.12 -19.04 6.44
CA HIS A 57 -6.69 -19.68 5.26
C HIS A 57 -8.03 -19.07 4.81
N SER A 58 -8.19 -17.78 4.97
CA SER A 58 -9.46 -17.09 4.71
C SER A 58 -9.32 -15.93 3.73
N ILE A 59 -10.41 -15.66 3.03
CA ILE A 59 -10.60 -14.48 2.20
C ILE A 59 -11.16 -13.36 3.08
N CYS A 60 -10.35 -12.34 3.30
CA CYS A 60 -10.68 -11.21 4.15
C CYS A 60 -11.04 -9.98 3.31
N ARG A 61 -11.95 -9.17 3.83
CA ARG A 61 -12.28 -7.88 3.23
C ARG A 61 -11.12 -6.92 3.37
N VAL A 62 -10.75 -6.25 2.27
CA VAL A 62 -9.85 -5.10 2.29
C VAL A 62 -10.68 -3.82 2.45
N THR A 63 -10.39 -3.07 3.48
CA THR A 63 -11.07 -1.79 3.75
C THR A 63 -10.26 -0.62 3.20
N LYS A 64 -10.96 0.41 2.74
CA LYS A 64 -10.32 1.68 2.35
C LYS A 64 -9.92 2.44 3.63
N GLY A 65 -8.82 2.01 4.23
CA GLY A 65 -8.27 2.67 5.41
C GLY A 65 -7.53 3.96 5.05
N ARG A 66 -7.45 4.90 6.00
CA ARG A 66 -6.61 6.09 5.90
C ARG A 66 -5.28 5.83 6.63
N ASN A 67 -4.15 6.15 6.00
CA ASN A 67 -2.84 6.10 6.63
C ASN A 67 -2.23 7.49 6.67
N TYR A 68 -1.96 7.97 7.86
CA TYR A 68 -1.33 9.28 8.11
C TYR A 68 -1.95 10.41 7.25
N GLY A 69 -3.29 10.48 7.20
CA GLY A 69 -4.04 11.46 6.43
C GLY A 69 -4.22 11.13 4.94
N ILE A 70 -3.53 10.15 4.39
CA ILE A 70 -3.64 9.74 3.00
C ILE A 70 -4.71 8.66 2.83
N GLU A 71 -5.64 8.90 1.90
CA GLU A 71 -6.67 7.93 1.52
C GLU A 71 -6.35 7.28 0.16
N PRO A 72 -6.60 5.98 0.01
CA PRO A 72 -6.44 5.30 -1.28
C PRO A 72 -7.51 5.79 -2.27
N ARG A 73 -7.08 6.10 -3.50
CA ARG A 73 -7.96 6.60 -4.57
C ARG A 73 -8.53 5.48 -5.45
N ASN A 74 -7.92 4.30 -5.42
CA ASN A 74 -8.30 3.15 -6.22
C ASN A 74 -8.07 1.84 -5.46
N ALA A 75 -8.45 0.71 -6.08
CA ALA A 75 -8.32 -0.62 -5.48
C ALA A 75 -6.87 -0.98 -5.21
N GLU A 76 -5.96 -0.69 -6.16
CA GLU A 76 -4.53 -0.99 -6.06
C GLU A 76 -3.88 -0.30 -4.86
N GLN A 77 -4.22 0.96 -4.63
CA GLN A 77 -3.74 1.71 -3.47
C GLN A 77 -4.32 1.17 -2.16
N SER A 78 -5.58 0.70 -2.18
CA SER A 78 -6.19 0.03 -1.02
C SER A 78 -5.46 -1.26 -0.70
N PHE A 79 -5.16 -2.08 -1.71
CA PHE A 79 -4.37 -3.30 -1.55
C PHE A 79 -2.95 -3.02 -1.05
N ALA A 80 -2.30 -1.98 -1.59
CA ALA A 80 -0.98 -1.58 -1.11
C ALA A 80 -1.00 -1.21 0.38
N PHE A 81 -1.97 -0.43 0.84
CA PHE A 81 -2.10 -0.10 2.26
C PHE A 81 -2.41 -1.31 3.12
N GLU A 82 -3.28 -2.21 2.66
CA GLU A 82 -3.60 -3.45 3.37
C GLU A 82 -2.33 -4.26 3.65
N ILE A 83 -1.51 -4.48 2.61
CA ILE A 83 -0.26 -5.25 2.72
C ILE A 83 0.81 -4.50 3.53
N LEU A 84 0.97 -3.19 3.31
CA LEU A 84 1.96 -2.39 4.04
C LEU A 84 1.66 -2.30 5.54
N ASN A 85 0.39 -2.39 5.92
CA ASN A 85 -0.03 -2.33 7.32
C ASN A 85 -0.01 -3.68 8.04
N ASP A 86 0.10 -4.80 7.32
CA ASP A 86 0.13 -6.12 7.93
C ASP A 86 1.49 -6.38 8.60
N PRO A 87 1.55 -6.55 9.94
CA PRO A 87 2.81 -6.79 10.65
C PRO A 87 3.46 -8.14 10.31
N ASN A 88 2.72 -9.07 9.72
CA ASN A 88 3.22 -10.37 9.31
C ASN A 88 3.94 -10.31 7.96
N VAL A 89 3.66 -9.32 7.13
CA VAL A 89 4.33 -9.11 5.84
C VAL A 89 5.59 -8.28 6.05
N LYS A 90 6.76 -8.92 5.97
CA LYS A 90 8.04 -8.28 6.32
C LYS A 90 8.70 -7.54 5.16
N LEU A 91 8.34 -7.84 3.92
CA LEU A 91 8.88 -7.22 2.72
C LEU A 91 7.78 -6.96 1.72
N VAL A 92 7.66 -5.71 1.28
CA VAL A 92 6.69 -5.28 0.27
C VAL A 92 7.42 -4.56 -0.87
N ALA A 93 7.22 -5.01 -2.10
CA ALA A 93 7.71 -4.34 -3.28
C ALA A 93 6.55 -3.65 -4.02
N LEU A 94 6.62 -2.33 -4.18
CA LEU A 94 5.63 -1.55 -4.92
C LEU A 94 6.15 -1.26 -6.33
N THR A 95 5.53 -1.87 -7.33
CA THR A 95 5.85 -1.67 -8.75
C THR A 95 4.74 -0.91 -9.46
N GLY A 96 5.05 -0.29 -10.58
CA GLY A 96 4.06 0.43 -11.39
C GLY A 96 4.62 1.67 -12.06
N LYS A 97 3.82 2.31 -12.91
CA LYS A 97 4.20 3.51 -13.67
C LYS A 97 4.58 4.68 -12.75
N ALA A 98 5.34 5.63 -13.26
CA ALA A 98 5.63 6.88 -12.57
C ALA A 98 4.32 7.64 -12.23
N GLY A 99 4.29 8.35 -11.11
CA GLY A 99 3.12 9.13 -10.70
C GLY A 99 1.95 8.34 -10.09
N THR A 100 2.08 7.03 -9.89
CA THR A 100 1.00 6.21 -9.28
C THR A 100 0.95 6.27 -7.74
N GLY A 101 1.79 7.10 -7.11
CA GLY A 101 1.76 7.33 -5.67
C GLY A 101 2.53 6.32 -4.82
N LYS A 102 3.35 5.43 -5.41
CA LYS A 102 4.09 4.37 -4.67
C LYS A 102 4.88 4.91 -3.47
N THR A 103 5.70 5.92 -3.69
CA THR A 103 6.52 6.53 -2.64
C THR A 103 5.65 7.18 -1.56
N LEU A 104 4.59 7.87 -1.98
CA LEU A 104 3.64 8.51 -1.06
C LEU A 104 2.94 7.47 -0.16
N LEU A 105 2.47 6.37 -0.74
CA LEU A 105 1.82 5.28 0.01
C LEU A 105 2.79 4.63 1.00
N ALA A 106 4.02 4.33 0.55
CA ALA A 106 5.04 3.73 1.41
C ALA A 106 5.39 4.65 2.60
N LEU A 107 5.56 5.95 2.35
CA LEU A 107 5.81 6.94 3.40
C LEU A 107 4.63 7.08 4.37
N ALA A 108 3.41 7.20 3.86
CA ALA A 108 2.22 7.32 4.68
C ALA A 108 2.03 6.09 5.59
N ALA A 109 2.24 4.88 5.06
CA ALA A 109 2.19 3.66 5.86
C ALA A 109 3.31 3.60 6.91
N ALA A 110 4.54 3.98 6.55
CA ALA A 110 5.67 3.99 7.48
C ALA A 110 5.47 5.01 8.61
N LEU A 111 5.00 6.23 8.29
CA LEU A 111 4.73 7.28 9.29
C LEU A 111 3.55 6.90 10.18
N GLY A 112 2.53 6.22 9.65
CA GLY A 112 1.42 5.71 10.45
C GLY A 112 1.83 4.66 11.49
N LYS A 113 3.03 4.07 11.35
CA LYS A 113 3.57 3.05 12.27
C LYS A 113 4.67 3.57 13.22
N LEU A 114 4.87 4.87 13.31
CA LEU A 114 5.88 5.45 14.22
C LEU A 114 5.62 5.13 15.71
N THR A 115 4.39 4.78 16.07
CA THR A 115 4.07 4.31 17.43
C THR A 115 4.56 2.89 17.69
N ASP A 116 4.68 2.08 16.64
CA ASP A 116 5.02 0.66 16.74
C ASP A 116 6.54 0.42 16.58
N TYR A 117 7.24 1.36 15.94
CA TYR A 117 8.66 1.27 15.60
C TYR A 117 9.44 2.46 16.13
N LYS A 118 10.67 2.22 16.58
CA LYS A 118 11.55 3.28 17.12
C LYS A 118 11.98 4.30 16.07
N GLN A 119 12.10 3.89 14.81
CA GLN A 119 12.56 4.77 13.73
C GLN A 119 12.13 4.24 12.36
N VAL A 120 12.04 5.15 11.40
CA VAL A 120 11.86 4.84 9.98
C VAL A 120 13.16 5.20 9.26
N LEU A 121 13.74 4.23 8.55
CA LEU A 121 14.92 4.44 7.71
C LEU A 121 14.48 4.62 6.27
N LEU A 122 14.89 5.73 5.66
CA LEU A 122 14.63 6.03 4.26
C LEU A 122 15.95 5.95 3.48
N ALA A 123 15.95 5.16 2.41
CA ALA A 123 17.09 5.05 1.51
C ALA A 123 16.63 5.29 0.07
N ARG A 124 17.40 6.08 -0.67
CA ARG A 124 17.19 6.30 -2.10
C ARG A 124 18.51 6.13 -2.82
N PRO A 125 18.58 5.26 -3.85
CA PRO A 125 19.77 5.18 -4.69
C PRO A 125 19.95 6.52 -5.41
N VAL A 126 21.16 7.07 -5.34
CA VAL A 126 21.54 8.26 -6.09
C VAL A 126 22.19 7.79 -7.39
N VAL A 127 21.47 7.95 -8.49
CA VAL A 127 22.00 7.68 -9.83
C VAL A 127 22.32 9.02 -10.47
N ALA A 128 23.57 9.27 -10.79
CA ALA A 128 23.98 10.46 -11.53
C ALA A 128 23.29 10.44 -12.91
N LEU A 129 22.46 11.44 -13.20
CA LEU A 129 21.76 11.60 -14.48
C LEU A 129 22.68 11.97 -15.65
N SER A 130 23.95 12.23 -15.38
CA SER A 130 24.99 12.45 -16.36
C SER A 130 26.21 11.60 -16.00
N ASN A 131 26.99 11.19 -16.99
CA ASN A 131 28.25 10.44 -16.81
C ASN A 131 29.33 11.15 -15.95
N LYS A 132 28.96 12.18 -15.17
CA LYS A 132 29.81 12.85 -14.22
C LYS A 132 29.56 12.27 -12.85
N ASP A 133 30.59 11.72 -12.24
CA ASP A 133 30.57 11.26 -10.87
C ASP A 133 30.12 12.39 -9.91
N ILE A 134 29.32 12.04 -8.91
CA ILE A 134 28.85 12.98 -7.88
C ILE A 134 30.04 13.72 -7.23
N GLY A 135 31.22 13.11 -7.25
CA GLY A 135 32.49 13.71 -6.79
C GLY A 135 32.87 15.01 -7.49
N PHE A 136 32.48 15.22 -8.74
CA PHE A 136 32.77 16.43 -9.51
C PHE A 136 31.82 17.61 -9.28
N LEU A 137 30.73 17.41 -8.53
CA LEU A 137 29.82 18.50 -8.19
C LEU A 137 30.43 19.39 -7.12
N PRO A 138 30.30 20.73 -7.21
CA PRO A 138 30.74 21.64 -6.15
C PRO A 138 29.84 21.46 -4.91
N GLY A 139 30.40 21.70 -3.72
CA GLY A 139 29.70 21.62 -2.45
C GLY A 139 30.05 20.40 -1.61
N ASP A 140 29.55 20.37 -0.39
CA ASP A 140 29.74 19.25 0.52
C ASP A 140 28.86 18.03 0.19
N ALA A 141 28.99 16.93 0.92
CA ALA A 141 28.24 15.70 0.64
C ALA A 141 26.72 15.90 0.76
N GLN A 142 26.25 16.78 1.66
CA GLN A 142 24.82 17.05 1.84
C GLN A 142 24.28 17.90 0.69
N GLU A 143 24.99 18.92 0.27
CA GLU A 143 24.63 19.78 -0.87
C GLU A 143 24.57 18.98 -2.17
N LYS A 144 25.49 18.03 -2.38
CA LYS A 144 25.51 17.17 -3.56
C LYS A 144 24.34 16.20 -3.63
N VAL A 145 23.85 15.72 -2.49
CA VAL A 145 22.77 14.72 -2.39
C VAL A 145 21.39 15.39 -2.33
N ALA A 146 21.29 16.64 -1.85
CA ALA A 146 20.03 17.35 -1.65
C ALA A 146 19.07 17.32 -2.88
N PRO A 147 19.53 17.61 -4.12
CA PRO A 147 18.65 17.58 -5.29
C PRO A 147 18.01 16.22 -5.54
N TYR A 148 18.72 15.13 -5.21
CA TYR A 148 18.23 13.76 -5.39
C TYR A 148 17.22 13.35 -4.32
N MET A 149 17.30 13.98 -3.14
CA MET A 149 16.37 13.75 -2.03
C MET A 149 15.13 14.63 -2.09
N GLN A 150 15.13 15.69 -2.88
CA GLN A 150 14.01 16.65 -2.97
C GLN A 150 12.65 15.96 -3.22
N PRO A 151 12.49 15.03 -4.17
CA PRO A 151 11.21 14.35 -4.38
C PRO A 151 10.72 13.55 -3.16
N LEU A 152 11.65 13.12 -2.29
CA LEU A 152 11.30 12.45 -1.05
C LEU A 152 10.78 13.45 -0.02
N PHE A 153 11.46 14.60 0.12
CA PHE A 153 11.01 15.68 1.01
C PHE A 153 9.67 16.27 0.58
N ASP A 154 9.42 16.42 -0.73
CA ASP A 154 8.14 16.86 -1.25
C ASP A 154 7.00 15.91 -0.86
N ASN A 155 7.23 14.59 -0.96
CA ASN A 155 6.26 13.59 -0.50
C ASN A 155 6.07 13.63 1.03
N LEU A 156 7.14 13.79 1.80
CA LEU A 156 7.07 13.92 3.27
C LEU A 156 6.25 15.16 3.66
N ASN A 157 6.51 16.30 3.01
CA ASN A 157 5.76 17.53 3.25
C ASN A 157 4.28 17.35 2.90
N ALA A 158 3.95 16.72 1.77
CA ALA A 158 2.57 16.44 1.38
C ALA A 158 1.85 15.57 2.42
N VAL A 159 2.50 14.51 2.93
CA VAL A 159 1.94 13.63 3.96
C VAL A 159 1.77 14.39 5.28
N SER A 160 2.77 15.15 5.72
CA SER A 160 2.72 15.93 6.97
C SER A 160 1.64 17.01 6.91
N TYR A 161 1.50 17.69 5.77
CA TYR A 161 0.48 18.72 5.58
C TYR A 161 -0.93 18.16 5.65
N THR A 162 -1.19 17.01 5.03
CA THR A 162 -2.51 16.35 5.10
C THR A 162 -2.85 15.89 6.53
N HIS A 163 -1.85 15.54 7.33
CA HIS A 163 -2.07 15.18 8.72
C HIS A 163 -2.42 16.38 9.60
N LEU A 164 -1.80 17.54 9.35
CA LEU A 164 -2.02 18.77 10.13
C LEU A 164 -3.33 19.49 9.77
N THR A 165 -3.89 19.26 8.58
CA THR A 165 -5.13 19.91 8.10
C THR A 165 -6.40 19.14 8.45
N LEU A 166 -6.33 18.06 9.22
CA LEU A 166 -7.54 17.39 9.71
C LEU A 166 -8.27 18.30 10.69
N PRO A 167 -9.57 18.62 10.46
CA PRO A 167 -10.34 19.42 11.41
C PRO A 167 -10.41 18.66 12.73
N THR A 168 -9.98 19.31 13.78
CA THR A 168 -10.29 18.92 15.17
C THR A 168 -11.78 19.16 15.37
N THR A 169 -12.60 18.13 15.27
CA THR A 169 -13.97 18.12 15.73
C THR A 169 -14.05 17.52 17.11
#